data_34b223950e2fc79e62b8286395a1102b
#
_entry.id   34b223950e2fc79e62b8286395a1102b
#
_cell.length_a   1.000
_cell.length_b   1.000
_cell.length_c   1.000
_cell.angle_alpha   90.00
_cell.angle_beta   90.00
_cell.angle_gamma   90.00
#
_symmetry.space_group_name_H-M   'P 1'
#
loop_
_entity.id
_entity.type
_entity.pdbx_description
1 polymer ?
#
loop_
_entity_poly.entity_id
_entity_poly.type
_entity_poly.pdbx_seq_one_letter_code
_entity_poly.pdbx_strand_id
1 'polypeptide(L)'
;MKTIGILVFDEVEELDFVGPLEVFGMAARFGADCETLVIAHQPEYVRCRHGLQVVPDCILQEAPALDLLIVPGGLGARTHSRENPQILEFVRR
;
A
#
# COMPACT_ATOMS: atom_id res chain seq x y z
N MET A 1 -11.76 -14.76 5.12
CA MET A 1 -10.85 -13.67 5.56
C MET A 1 -10.86 -12.54 4.54
N LYS A 2 -10.96 -11.32 5.01
CA LYS A 2 -10.86 -10.15 4.14
C LYS A 2 -9.40 -9.77 3.93
N THR A 3 -9.04 -9.46 2.70
CA THR A 3 -7.68 -9.06 2.36
C THR A 3 -7.66 -7.58 2.00
N ILE A 4 -6.87 -6.82 2.73
CA ILE A 4 -6.77 -5.37 2.61
C ILE A 4 -5.38 -5.04 2.05
N GLY A 5 -5.36 -4.38 0.91
CA GLY A 5 -4.11 -3.93 0.31
C GLY A 5 -3.87 -2.45 0.58
N ILE A 6 -2.66 -2.11 0.92
CA ILE A 6 -2.23 -0.72 1.06
C ILE A 6 -1.14 -0.48 0.04
N LEU A 7 -1.42 0.36 -0.94
CA LEU A 7 -0.46 0.69 -1.99
C LEU A 7 0.56 1.69 -1.46
N VAL A 8 1.83 1.39 -1.65
CA VAL A 8 2.91 2.33 -1.34
C VAL A 8 3.73 2.60 -2.59
N PHE A 9 4.32 3.77 -2.66
CA PHE A 9 5.09 4.24 -3.80
C PHE A 9 6.10 5.28 -3.32
N ASP A 10 7.10 5.58 -4.14
CA ASP A 10 8.10 6.56 -3.77
C ASP A 10 7.45 7.92 -3.47
N GLU A 11 7.87 8.56 -2.41
CA GLU A 11 7.36 9.83 -1.91
C GLU A 11 5.96 9.74 -1.29
N VAL A 12 5.49 8.51 -0.96
CA VAL A 12 4.23 8.36 -0.23
C VAL A 12 4.34 9.01 1.15
N GLU A 13 3.26 9.65 1.60
CA GLU A 13 3.22 10.26 2.93
C GLU A 13 3.12 9.15 3.98
N GLU A 14 4.10 9.08 4.89
CA GLU A 14 4.18 8.01 5.89
C GLU A 14 2.90 7.84 6.68
N LEU A 15 2.37 8.94 7.20
CA LEU A 15 1.19 8.87 8.06
C LEU A 15 -0.02 8.31 7.32
N ASP A 16 -0.13 8.61 6.03
CA ASP A 16 -1.30 8.22 5.24
C ASP A 16 -1.40 6.72 5.00
N PHE A 17 -0.29 5.98 5.08
CA PHE A 17 -0.40 4.53 5.00
C PHE A 17 -0.15 3.84 6.34
N VAL A 18 0.65 4.41 7.22
CA VAL A 18 0.89 3.84 8.55
C VAL A 18 -0.37 3.90 9.40
N GLY A 19 -1.15 4.96 9.26
CA GLY A 19 -2.42 5.09 9.98
C GLY A 19 -3.37 3.94 9.72
N PRO A 20 -3.76 3.72 8.46
CA PRO A 20 -4.61 2.56 8.12
C PRO A 20 -3.97 1.22 8.46
N LEU A 21 -2.67 1.07 8.24
CA LEU A 21 -1.97 -0.16 8.60
C LEU A 21 -2.14 -0.47 10.09
N GLU A 22 -1.99 0.53 10.94
CA GLU A 22 -2.14 0.37 12.38
C GLU A 22 -3.57 0.00 12.74
N VAL A 23 -4.55 0.68 12.15
CA VAL A 23 -5.96 0.44 12.44
C VAL A 23 -6.35 -0.99 12.09
N PHE A 24 -6.04 -1.45 10.89
CA PHE A 24 -6.40 -2.79 10.46
C PHE A 24 -5.56 -3.86 11.16
N GLY A 25 -4.30 -3.56 11.47
CA GLY A 25 -3.45 -4.46 12.24
C GLY A 25 -3.99 -4.69 13.63
N MET A 26 -4.44 -3.63 14.29
CA MET A 26 -5.05 -3.75 15.61
C MET A 26 -6.39 -4.47 15.54
N ALA A 27 -7.20 -4.20 14.52
CA ALA A 27 -8.47 -4.91 14.35
C ALA A 27 -8.24 -6.41 14.22
N ALA A 28 -7.28 -6.83 13.41
CA ALA A 28 -6.95 -8.24 13.24
C ALA A 28 -6.47 -8.86 14.56
N ARG A 29 -5.67 -8.13 15.32
CA ARG A 29 -5.15 -8.60 16.60
C ARG A 29 -6.26 -8.82 17.61
N PHE A 30 -7.34 -8.06 17.54
CA PHE A 30 -8.48 -8.17 18.44
C PHE A 30 -9.63 -9.00 17.86
N GLY A 31 -9.37 -9.79 16.84
CA GLY A 31 -10.30 -10.82 16.39
C GLY A 31 -10.99 -10.59 15.05
N ALA A 32 -10.76 -9.46 14.40
CA ALA A 32 -11.31 -9.28 13.07
C ALA A 32 -10.64 -10.25 12.09
N ASP A 33 -11.44 -10.84 11.21
CA ASP A 33 -10.94 -11.82 10.24
C ASP A 33 -10.43 -11.09 8.98
N CYS A 34 -9.27 -10.45 9.12
CA CYS A 34 -8.66 -9.71 8.03
C CYS A 34 -7.14 -9.81 8.08
N GLU A 35 -6.52 -9.63 6.90
CA GLU A 35 -5.08 -9.46 6.79
C GLU A 35 -4.80 -8.21 5.98
N THR A 36 -3.65 -7.58 6.23
CA THR A 36 -3.25 -6.37 5.55
C THR A 36 -1.92 -6.61 4.84
N LEU A 37 -1.87 -6.25 3.56
CA LEU A 37 -0.67 -6.39 2.73
C LEU A 37 -0.22 -5.02 2.25
N VAL A 38 1.04 -4.72 2.41
CA VAL A 38 1.67 -3.53 1.83
C VAL A 38 2.17 -3.91 0.45
N ILE A 39 1.71 -3.20 -0.57
CA ILE A 39 1.92 -3.55 -1.98
C ILE A 39 2.64 -2.40 -2.68
N ALA A 40 3.66 -2.73 -3.48
CA ALA A 40 4.42 -1.75 -4.24
C ALA A 40 4.67 -2.26 -5.66
N HIS A 41 5.19 -1.38 -6.52
CA HIS A 41 5.52 -1.76 -7.90
C HIS A 41 6.88 -2.46 -8.02
N GLN A 42 7.71 -2.41 -6.97
CA GLN A 42 9.03 -3.01 -6.97
C GLN A 42 9.27 -3.77 -5.67
N PRO A 43 10.08 -4.85 -5.68
CA PRO A 43 10.26 -5.69 -4.49
C PRO A 43 11.26 -5.13 -3.47
N GLU A 44 12.10 -4.19 -3.88
CA GLU A 44 13.10 -3.62 -2.97
C GLU A 44 12.38 -2.77 -1.93
N TYR A 45 12.88 -1.62 -1.63
CA TYR A 45 12.20 -0.72 -0.72
C TYR A 45 11.59 0.46 -1.45
N VAL A 46 10.56 1.02 -0.84
CA VAL A 46 9.98 2.28 -1.25
C VAL A 46 10.45 3.34 -0.26
N ARG A 47 10.93 4.46 -0.78
CA ARG A 47 11.36 5.56 0.07
C ARG A 47 10.25 6.58 0.20
N CYS A 48 9.76 6.75 1.43
CA CYS A 48 8.66 7.65 1.73
C CYS A 48 9.11 9.11 1.76
N ARG A 49 8.14 10.01 1.81
CA ARG A 49 8.38 11.45 1.74
C ARG A 49 9.39 11.96 2.77
N HIS A 50 9.33 11.42 3.98
CA HIS A 50 10.20 11.87 5.08
C HIS A 50 11.37 10.92 5.34
N GLY A 51 11.63 10.01 4.42
CA GLY A 51 12.82 9.17 4.44
C GLY A 51 12.65 7.76 4.98
N LEU A 52 11.47 7.40 5.48
CA LEU A 52 11.23 6.04 5.91
C LEU A 52 11.34 5.09 4.72
N GLN A 53 12.04 3.98 4.89
CA GLN A 53 12.16 2.96 3.86
C GLN A 53 11.28 1.78 4.23
N VAL A 54 10.43 1.36 3.29
CA VAL A 54 9.45 0.31 3.53
C VAL A 54 9.63 -0.79 2.49
N VAL A 55 9.79 -2.01 2.95
CA VAL A 55 9.83 -3.19 2.08
C VAL A 55 8.40 -3.72 1.97
N PRO A 56 7.86 -3.84 0.75
CA PRO A 56 6.48 -4.31 0.59
C PRO A 56 6.36 -5.79 0.89
N ASP A 57 5.15 -6.22 1.22
CA ASP A 57 4.83 -7.64 1.40
C ASP A 57 4.81 -8.36 0.05
N CYS A 58 4.36 -7.68 -1.00
CA CYS A 58 4.35 -8.22 -2.35
C CYS A 58 4.36 -7.09 -3.39
N ILE A 59 4.63 -7.45 -4.62
CA ILE A 59 4.56 -6.50 -5.73
C ILE A 59 3.19 -6.61 -6.40
N LEU A 60 2.85 -5.62 -7.24
CA LEU A 60 1.55 -5.54 -7.89
C LEU A 60 1.16 -6.83 -8.63
N GLN A 61 2.10 -7.40 -9.36
CA GLN A 61 1.87 -8.59 -10.18
C GLN A 61 1.57 -9.84 -9.35
N GLU A 62 1.99 -9.84 -8.10
CA GLU A 62 1.84 -10.99 -7.20
C GLU A 62 0.73 -10.78 -6.18
N ALA A 63 0.06 -9.64 -6.20
CA ALA A 63 -0.98 -9.34 -5.22
C ALA A 63 -2.18 -10.26 -5.42
N PRO A 64 -2.73 -10.82 -4.33
CA PRO A 64 -3.96 -11.61 -4.43
C PRO A 64 -5.17 -10.72 -4.69
N ALA A 65 -6.33 -11.34 -4.84
CA ALA A 65 -7.57 -10.60 -4.92
C ALA A 65 -7.79 -9.82 -3.62
N LEU A 66 -8.10 -8.55 -3.74
CA LEU A 66 -8.27 -7.66 -2.58
C LEU A 66 -9.74 -7.35 -2.36
N ASP A 67 -10.15 -7.31 -1.09
CA ASP A 67 -11.49 -6.84 -0.72
C ASP A 67 -11.52 -5.32 -0.59
N LEU A 68 -10.38 -4.72 -0.26
CA LEU A 68 -10.24 -3.28 -0.11
C LEU A 68 -8.83 -2.88 -0.52
N LEU A 69 -8.72 -1.80 -1.28
CA LEU A 69 -7.44 -1.19 -1.63
C LEU A 69 -7.40 0.23 -1.10
N ILE A 70 -6.37 0.52 -0.31
CA ILE A 70 -6.14 1.86 0.21
C ILE A 70 -5.02 2.50 -0.60
N VAL A 71 -5.29 3.67 -1.18
CA VAL A 71 -4.33 4.44 -1.96
C VAL A 71 -4.01 5.72 -1.18
N PRO A 72 -2.87 5.76 -0.47
CA PRO A 72 -2.52 6.93 0.33
C PRO A 72 -2.16 8.13 -0.54
N GLY A 73 -2.19 9.31 0.07
CA GLY A 73 -1.73 10.52 -0.58
C GLY A 73 -0.22 10.70 -0.50
N GLY A 74 0.23 11.86 -0.90
CA GLY A 74 1.64 12.24 -0.88
C GLY A 74 2.09 12.79 -2.21
N LEU A 75 3.31 13.31 -2.27
CA LEU A 75 3.85 13.87 -3.49
C LEU A 75 3.94 12.81 -4.59
N GLY A 76 4.32 11.59 -4.23
CA GLY A 76 4.41 10.48 -5.16
C GLY A 76 3.08 10.13 -5.82
N ALA A 77 1.96 10.37 -5.16
CA ALA A 77 0.64 10.16 -5.74
C ALA A 77 0.43 11.06 -6.94
N ARG A 78 1.02 12.26 -6.93
CA ARG A 78 0.89 13.22 -8.02
C ARG A 78 1.91 13.01 -9.13
N THR A 79 3.12 12.56 -8.80
CA THR A 79 4.23 12.52 -9.75
C THR A 79 4.59 11.12 -10.20
N HIS A 80 4.64 10.16 -9.27
CA HIS A 80 5.09 8.79 -9.57
C HIS A 80 3.92 7.84 -9.79
N SER A 81 2.98 7.83 -8.87
CA SER A 81 1.86 6.91 -8.91
C SER A 81 0.94 7.18 -10.10
N ARG A 82 0.62 8.46 -10.35
CA ARG A 82 -0.28 8.84 -11.45
C ARG A 82 0.32 8.60 -12.82
N GLU A 83 1.65 8.64 -12.92
CA GLU A 83 2.34 8.46 -14.19
C GLU A 83 2.80 7.03 -14.44
N ASN A 84 2.73 6.17 -13.42
CA ASN A 84 3.14 4.79 -13.55
C ASN A 84 1.97 3.95 -14.07
N PRO A 85 2.04 3.42 -15.32
CA PRO A 85 0.93 2.66 -15.89
C PRO A 85 0.62 1.38 -15.14
N GLN A 86 1.60 0.76 -14.52
CA GLN A 86 1.35 -0.46 -13.73
C GLN A 86 0.49 -0.15 -12.50
N ILE A 87 0.76 0.96 -11.84
CA ILE A 87 -0.03 1.38 -10.68
C ILE A 87 -1.44 1.77 -11.11
N LEU A 88 -1.57 2.54 -12.19
CA LEU A 88 -2.89 2.95 -12.70
C LEU A 88 -3.74 1.74 -13.07
N GLU A 89 -3.16 0.76 -13.74
CA GLU A 89 -3.88 -0.44 -14.11
C GLU A 89 -4.32 -1.24 -12.88
N PHE A 90 -3.44 -1.34 -11.89
CA PHE A 90 -3.76 -2.05 -10.65
C PHE A 90 -4.94 -1.41 -9.93
N VAL A 91 -4.97 -0.09 -9.84
CA VAL A 91 -6.04 0.64 -9.15
C VAL A 91 -7.39 0.49 -9.86
N ARG A 92 -7.37 0.36 -11.18
CA ARG A 92 -8.60 0.20 -11.96
C ARG A 92 -9.29 -1.14 -11.77
N ARG A 93 -8.56 -2.12 -11.33
CA ARG A 93 -9.16 -3.42 -11.07
C ARG A 93 -10.11 -3.33 -9.87
#